data_e2c0d0ef610eb97c8e3262cbec9b9334
#
_entry.id   e2c0d0ef610eb97c8e3262cbec9b9334
#
_cell.length_a   1.000
_cell.length_b   1.000
_cell.length_c   1.000
_cell.angle_alpha   90.00
_cell.angle_beta   90.00
_cell.angle_gamma   90.00
#
_symmetry.space_group_name_H-M   'P 1'
#
loop_
_entity.id
_entity.type
_entity.pdbx_description
1 polymer ?
#
loop_
_entity_poly.entity_id
_entity_poly.type
_entity_poly.pdbx_seq_one_letter_code
_entity_poly.pdbx_strand_id
1 'polypeptide(L)'
;MEARVKHIRRNMMLKEIDIKWLPGGVRNIFSIKFVTKKGELHYFPNAYATGLRYSVKDARQRGIQECDERGKPIGHVYPVGIDAILMFNQMEVIL
;
A
#
# COMPACT_ATOMS: atom_id res chain seq x y z
N MET A 1 -19.32 8.53 -21.06
CA MET A 1 -19.43 7.45 -20.05
C MET A 1 -18.67 7.87 -18.81
N GLU A 2 -19.34 7.98 -17.71
CA GLU A 2 -18.68 8.34 -16.46
C GLU A 2 -18.00 7.12 -15.87
N ALA A 3 -16.70 7.27 -15.56
CA ALA A 3 -15.98 6.25 -14.83
C ALA A 3 -16.43 6.28 -13.37
N ARG A 4 -16.97 5.18 -12.88
CA ARG A 4 -17.32 5.07 -11.46
C ARG A 4 -16.04 4.84 -10.66
N VAL A 5 -15.83 5.66 -9.64
CA VAL A 5 -14.74 5.44 -8.68
C VAL A 5 -15.11 4.21 -7.85
N LYS A 6 -14.25 3.21 -7.89
CA LYS A 6 -14.42 2.02 -7.04
C LYS A 6 -13.93 2.34 -5.65
N HIS A 7 -14.53 1.69 -4.67
CA HIS A 7 -14.17 1.86 -3.26
C HIS A 7 -13.77 0.52 -2.67
N ILE A 8 -12.88 0.58 -1.68
CA ILE A 8 -12.51 -0.57 -0.86
C ILE A 8 -12.57 -0.16 0.60
N ARG A 9 -13.13 -1.01 1.45
CA ARG A 9 -13.14 -0.75 2.88
C ARG A 9 -11.74 -0.92 3.44
N ARG A 10 -11.37 -0.06 4.40
CA ARG A 10 -10.03 -0.08 4.98
C ARG A 10 -9.64 -1.46 5.52
N ASN A 11 -10.55 -2.14 6.22
CA ASN A 11 -10.26 -3.47 6.75
C ASN A 11 -9.97 -4.50 5.65
N MET A 12 -10.65 -4.42 4.52
CA MET A 12 -10.38 -5.29 3.37
C MET A 12 -9.05 -4.94 2.71
N MET A 13 -8.75 -3.66 2.57
CA MET A 13 -7.48 -3.19 2.03
C MET A 13 -6.32 -3.71 2.87
N LEU A 14 -6.43 -3.65 4.20
CA LEU A 14 -5.38 -4.14 5.09
C LEU A 14 -5.17 -5.64 4.97
N LYS A 15 -6.24 -6.41 4.80
CA LYS A 15 -6.13 -7.85 4.55
C LYS A 15 -5.34 -8.14 3.28
N GLU A 16 -5.60 -7.38 2.22
CA GLU A 16 -4.89 -7.55 0.96
C GLU A 16 -3.43 -7.12 1.04
N ILE A 17 -3.15 -5.99 1.69
CA ILE A 17 -1.77 -5.52 1.89
C ILE A 17 -0.96 -6.55 2.67
N ASP A 18 -1.54 -7.19 3.66
CA ASP A 18 -0.85 -8.14 4.52
C ASP A 18 -0.57 -9.49 3.83
N ILE A 19 -1.17 -9.73 2.68
CA ILE A 19 -0.80 -10.87 1.83
C ILE A 19 0.49 -10.50 1.10
N LYS A 20 1.60 -11.13 1.49
CA LYS A 20 2.92 -10.81 0.90
C LYS A 20 3.19 -11.60 -0.38
N TRP A 21 2.68 -12.81 -0.46
CA TRP A 21 2.94 -13.72 -1.57
C TRP A 21 1.64 -14.28 -2.12
N LEU A 22 1.52 -14.25 -3.44
CA LEU A 22 0.40 -14.87 -4.16
C LEU A 22 0.74 -16.33 -4.48
N PRO A 23 -0.26 -17.16 -4.88
CA PRO A 23 0.00 -18.52 -5.31
C PRO A 23 1.11 -18.57 -6.37
N GLY A 24 1.96 -19.59 -6.29
CA GLY A 24 3.10 -19.71 -7.21
C GLY A 24 4.35 -18.95 -6.79
N GLY A 25 4.35 -18.35 -5.58
CA GLY A 25 5.51 -17.64 -5.07
C GLY A 25 5.70 -16.24 -5.66
N VAL A 26 4.67 -15.69 -6.27
CA VAL A 26 4.70 -14.34 -6.85
C VAL A 26 4.44 -13.31 -5.76
N ARG A 27 5.26 -12.26 -5.72
CA ARG A 27 5.07 -11.17 -4.76
C ARG A 27 3.77 -10.43 -5.07
N ASN A 28 3.01 -10.09 -4.01
CA ASN A 28 1.79 -9.30 -4.15
C ASN A 28 2.16 -7.83 -4.38
N ILE A 29 2.06 -7.39 -5.64
CA ILE A 29 2.36 -6.01 -6.04
C ILE A 29 1.04 -5.28 -6.27
N PHE A 30 0.93 -4.07 -5.71
CA PHE A 30 -0.28 -3.25 -5.79
C PHE A 30 0.10 -1.80 -6.10
N SER A 31 -0.88 -1.00 -6.51
CA SER A 31 -0.71 0.45 -6.57
C SER A 31 -1.26 1.06 -5.28
N ILE A 32 -0.66 2.16 -4.83
CA ILE A 32 -1.04 2.78 -3.57
C ILE A 32 -0.81 4.29 -3.63
N LYS A 33 -1.73 5.04 -3.04
CA LYS A 33 -1.63 6.49 -2.88
C LYS A 33 -1.79 6.81 -1.40
N PHE A 34 -0.85 7.54 -0.84
CA PHE A 34 -0.85 7.84 0.58
C PHE A 34 -0.21 9.18 0.88
N VAL A 35 -0.44 9.67 2.10
CA VAL A 35 0.15 10.93 2.59
C VAL A 35 1.15 10.59 3.70
N THR A 36 2.34 11.16 3.62
CA THR A 36 3.37 10.99 4.66
C THR A 36 3.05 11.85 5.89
N LYS A 37 3.76 11.61 6.99
CA LYS A 37 3.63 12.43 8.20
C LYS A 37 3.95 13.90 7.96
N LYS A 38 4.78 14.21 6.97
CA LYS A 38 5.12 15.58 6.58
C LYS A 38 4.08 16.22 5.68
N GLY A 39 3.02 15.49 5.31
CA GLY A 39 1.97 16.00 4.43
C GLY A 39 2.26 15.84 2.95
N GLU A 40 3.27 15.07 2.59
CA GLU A 40 3.61 14.83 1.18
C GLU A 40 2.74 13.73 0.60
N LEU A 41 2.15 13.98 -0.56
CA LEU A 41 1.35 13.00 -1.28
C LEU A 41 2.24 12.16 -2.18
N HIS A 42 2.17 10.85 -2.05
CA HIS A 42 2.90 9.91 -2.88
C HIS A 42 1.94 8.97 -3.59
N TYR A 43 2.26 8.65 -4.83
CA TYR A 43 1.58 7.62 -5.60
C TYR A 43 2.62 6.65 -6.15
N PHE A 44 2.51 5.38 -5.76
CA PHE A 44 3.35 4.31 -6.29
C PHE A 44 2.52 3.42 -7.20
N PRO A 45 2.80 3.41 -8.50
CA PRO A 45 2.05 2.52 -9.41
C PRO A 45 2.34 1.05 -9.12
N ASN A 46 3.50 0.73 -8.57
CA ASN A 46 3.88 -0.63 -8.18
C ASN A 46 4.57 -0.56 -6.82
N ALA A 47 4.07 -1.32 -5.87
CA ALA A 47 4.62 -1.37 -4.52
C ALA A 47 4.29 -2.70 -3.87
N TYR A 48 4.98 -3.03 -2.78
CA TYR A 48 4.68 -4.20 -1.99
C TYR A 48 4.89 -3.92 -0.51
N ALA A 49 4.22 -4.70 0.33
CA ALA A 49 4.36 -4.58 1.77
C ALA A 49 5.62 -5.29 2.24
N THR A 50 6.33 -4.68 3.18
CA THR A 50 7.52 -5.25 3.78
C THR A 50 7.56 -4.93 5.27
N GLY A 51 8.43 -5.61 6.01
CA GLY A 51 8.54 -5.41 7.45
C GLY A 51 9.15 -4.07 7.81
N LEU A 52 8.80 -3.57 8.98
CA LEU A 52 9.45 -2.44 9.62
C LEU A 52 10.25 -2.93 10.83
N ARG A 53 11.18 -2.11 11.31
CA ARG A 53 12.05 -2.47 12.44
C ARG A 53 11.34 -2.43 13.79
N TYR A 54 10.07 -2.02 13.82
CA TYR A 54 9.28 -1.90 15.05
C TYR A 54 7.89 -2.49 14.83
N SER A 55 7.09 -2.56 15.88
CA SER A 55 5.74 -3.14 15.79
C SER A 55 4.84 -2.27 14.91
N VAL A 56 4.52 -2.77 13.72
CA VAL A 56 3.65 -2.06 12.78
C VAL A 56 2.21 -1.99 13.28
N LYS A 57 1.77 -2.98 14.07
CA LYS A 57 0.41 -2.99 14.61
C LYS A 57 0.23 -1.89 15.64
N ASP A 58 1.17 -1.78 16.58
CA ASP A 58 1.10 -0.76 17.63
C ASP A 58 1.24 0.64 17.07
N ALA A 59 2.08 0.80 16.04
CA ALA A 59 2.26 2.09 15.38
C ALA A 59 1.17 2.38 14.35
N ARG A 60 0.25 1.45 14.09
CA ARG A 60 -0.78 1.55 13.05
C ARG A 60 -0.19 1.92 11.71
N GLN A 61 0.89 1.24 11.34
CA GLN A 61 1.63 1.50 10.10
C GLN A 61 1.90 0.21 9.34
N ARG A 62 2.21 0.37 8.06
CA ARG A 62 2.70 -0.70 7.20
C ARG A 62 3.95 -0.21 6.48
N GLY A 63 4.94 -1.08 6.34
CA GLY A 63 6.11 -0.77 5.52
C GLY A 63 5.77 -0.95 4.06
N ILE A 64 5.94 0.10 3.26
CA ILE A 64 5.63 0.10 1.84
C ILE A 64 6.91 0.38 1.05
N GLN A 65 7.24 -0.52 0.13
CA GLN A 65 8.37 -0.41 -0.76
C GLN A 65 7.90 -0.20 -2.18
N GLU A 66 8.27 0.93 -2.78
CA GLU A 66 8.04 1.13 -4.21
C GLU A 66 8.92 0.17 -5.02
N CYS A 67 8.40 -0.32 -6.14
CA CYS A 67 9.15 -1.18 -7.03
C CYS A 67 8.83 -0.87 -8.49
N ASP A 68 9.62 -1.42 -9.41
CA ASP A 68 9.35 -1.34 -10.83
C ASP A 68 8.37 -2.44 -11.25
N GLU A 69 8.08 -2.51 -12.54
CA GLU A 69 7.14 -3.51 -13.10
C GLU A 69 7.59 -4.95 -12.86
N ARG A 70 8.88 -5.17 -12.63
CA ARG A 70 9.45 -6.50 -12.36
C ARG A 70 9.54 -6.81 -10.87
N GLY A 71 9.12 -5.88 -10.02
CA GLY A 71 9.20 -6.04 -8.57
C GLY A 71 10.55 -5.66 -7.97
N LYS A 72 11.44 -5.02 -8.75
CA LYS A 72 12.73 -4.56 -8.24
C LYS A 72 12.53 -3.29 -7.41
N PRO A 73 13.05 -3.25 -6.18
CA PRO A 73 12.82 -2.12 -5.28
C PRO A 73 13.42 -0.82 -5.81
N ILE A 74 12.69 0.27 -5.60
CA ILE A 74 13.10 1.64 -5.94
C ILE A 74 13.08 2.45 -4.65
N GLY A 75 14.21 3.06 -4.31
CA GLY A 75 14.29 3.91 -3.13
C GLY A 75 14.21 3.13 -1.82
N HIS A 76 13.72 3.79 -0.77
CA HIS A 76 13.66 3.21 0.57
C HIS A 76 12.24 2.81 0.95
N VAL A 77 12.12 2.06 2.05
CA VAL A 77 10.83 1.66 2.61
C VAL A 77 10.20 2.86 3.33
N TYR A 78 8.92 3.10 3.06
CA TYR A 78 8.14 4.13 3.75
C TYR A 78 7.29 3.51 4.85
N PRO A 79 7.36 4.03 6.08
CA PRO A 79 6.37 3.68 7.10
C PRO A 79 5.10 4.48 6.82
N VAL A 80 4.05 3.80 6.38
CA VAL A 80 2.79 4.44 5.97
C VAL A 80 1.71 4.17 7.00
N GLY A 81 1.11 5.24 7.54
CA GLY A 81 -0.01 5.12 8.46
C GLY A 81 -1.22 4.51 7.75
N ILE A 82 -1.88 3.56 8.38
CA ILE A 82 -3.04 2.90 7.77
C ILE A 82 -4.19 3.89 7.51
N ASP A 83 -4.27 4.95 8.33
CA ASP A 83 -5.28 5.99 8.18
C ASP A 83 -4.92 7.00 7.07
N ALA A 84 -3.70 6.98 6.58
CA ALA A 84 -3.21 7.92 5.58
C ALA A 84 -3.20 7.33 4.16
N ILE A 85 -3.67 6.10 3.99
CA ILE A 85 -3.77 5.47 2.68
C ILE A 85 -5.08 5.92 2.04
N LEU A 86 -4.96 6.61 0.90
CA LEU A 86 -6.11 7.22 0.22
C LEU A 86 -6.67 6.31 -0.87
N MET A 87 -5.79 5.63 -1.61
CA MET A 87 -6.20 4.71 -2.68
C MET A 87 -5.35 3.45 -2.64
N PHE A 88 -5.96 2.34 -3.03
CA PHE A 88 -5.31 1.04 -3.12
C PHE A 88 -5.85 0.31 -4.35
N ASN A 89 -4.94 -0.13 -5.24
CA ASN A 89 -5.30 -0.76 -6.52
C ASN A 89 -6.36 0.05 -7.27
N GLN A 90 -6.16 1.37 -7.29
CA GLN A 90 -7.03 2.35 -7.96
C GLN A 90 -8.45 2.42 -7.39
N MET A 91 -8.63 1.91 -6.17
CA MET A 91 -9.87 2.04 -5.42
C MET A 91 -9.68 3.05 -4.30
N GLU A 92 -10.69 3.90 -4.09
CA GLU A 92 -10.69 4.84 -2.97
C GLU A 92 -10.91 4.07 -1.66
N VAL A 93 -10.05 4.33 -0.67
CA VAL A 93 -10.15 3.67 0.64
C VAL A 93 -11.19 4.39 1.49
N ILE A 94 -12.18 3.64 1.99
CA ILE A 94 -13.24 4.15 2.88
C ILE A 94 -13.25 3.36 4.18
N LEU A 95 -13.90 3.92 5.18
CA LEU A 95 -14.05 3.28 6.50
C LEU A 95 -15.04 2.12 6.49
#